data_e648e6f9a4681155207a118c7a38c9ab
#
_entry.id   e648e6f9a4681155207a118c7a38c9ab
#
_cell.length_a   1.000
_cell.length_b   1.000
_cell.length_c   1.000
_cell.angle_alpha   90.00
_cell.angle_beta   90.00
_cell.angle_gamma   90.00
#
_symmetry.space_group_name_H-M   'P 1'
#
loop_
_entity.id
_entity.type
_entity.pdbx_description
1 polymer ?
#
loop_
_entity_poly.entity_id
_entity_poly.type
_entity_poly.pdbx_seq_one_letter_code
_entity_poly.pdbx_strand_id
1 'polypeptide(L)'
;MVILTLGTGLGGGWVYQGKLFDGYKGSGMEAGHVTYLPNGPLCGCGQRGCTETYFSASGFLNRYQEKTGNSLNSAEEFFDRNRKGETVASILLNEGIEALAQLCRGLIHTINPEKIVFTGGLVYSWDLFGNSLKERIQELIFPIFRTYTQILPGGNISGTLGAAALCMENQE
;
A
#
# COMPACT_ATOMS: atom_id res chain seq x y z
N MET A 1 2.33 8.09 -13.16
CA MET A 1 1.37 7.67 -12.10
C MET A 1 1.84 6.34 -11.52
N VAL A 2 1.83 6.23 -10.18
CA VAL A 2 2.03 4.95 -9.49
C VAL A 2 0.69 4.46 -8.96
N ILE A 3 0.46 3.15 -9.02
CA ILE A 3 -0.71 2.49 -8.44
C ILE A 3 -0.21 1.52 -7.37
N LEU A 4 -0.80 1.58 -6.17
CA LEU A 4 -0.55 0.63 -5.10
C LEU A 4 -1.84 -0.10 -4.77
N THR A 5 -1.82 -1.43 -4.88
CA THR A 5 -2.99 -2.27 -4.60
C THR A 5 -2.90 -2.81 -3.18
N LEU A 6 -3.84 -2.39 -2.35
CA LEU A 6 -3.96 -2.76 -0.93
C LEU A 6 -5.05 -3.82 -0.78
N GLY A 7 -4.64 -5.08 -0.75
CA GLY A 7 -5.54 -6.24 -0.65
C GLY A 7 -5.00 -7.29 0.31
N THR A 8 -5.10 -8.56 -0.06
CA THR A 8 -4.48 -9.68 0.69
C THR A 8 -2.99 -9.43 0.89
N GLY A 9 -2.31 -8.96 -0.17
CA GLY A 9 -0.94 -8.44 -0.16
C GLY A 9 -0.89 -6.96 -0.54
N LEU A 10 0.32 -6.46 -0.83
CA LEU A 10 0.58 -5.12 -1.34
C LEU A 10 1.29 -5.22 -2.69
N GLY A 11 0.60 -4.87 -3.78
CA GLY A 11 1.15 -4.83 -5.12
C GLY A 11 1.45 -3.41 -5.58
N GLY A 12 2.25 -3.29 -6.64
CA GLY A 12 2.57 -2.01 -7.27
C GLY A 12 2.50 -2.04 -8.79
N GLY A 13 2.26 -0.88 -9.39
CA GLY A 13 2.35 -0.65 -10.82
C GLY A 13 2.79 0.78 -11.11
N TRP A 14 3.58 0.98 -12.15
CA TRP A 14 4.02 2.31 -12.58
C TRP A 14 3.71 2.54 -14.05
N VAL A 15 2.93 3.57 -14.32
CA VAL A 15 2.64 4.04 -15.68
C VAL A 15 3.40 5.33 -15.93
N TYR A 16 4.24 5.33 -16.97
CA TYR A 16 5.03 6.46 -17.42
C TYR A 16 4.75 6.75 -18.89
N GLN A 17 4.39 7.99 -19.21
CA GLN A 17 4.03 8.42 -20.59
C GLN A 17 2.98 7.51 -21.27
N GLY A 18 1.97 7.10 -20.53
CA GLY A 18 0.90 6.25 -21.04
C GLY A 18 1.26 4.76 -21.15
N LYS A 19 2.47 4.36 -20.84
CA LYS A 19 2.94 2.95 -20.91
C LYS A 19 3.19 2.37 -19.54
N LEU A 20 2.84 1.10 -19.36
CA LEU A 20 3.19 0.35 -18.17
C LEU A 20 4.70 0.13 -18.12
N PHE A 21 5.32 0.43 -16.98
CA PHE A 21 6.68 0.01 -16.69
C PHE A 21 6.65 -1.40 -16.10
N ASP A 22 6.92 -2.38 -16.91
CA ASP A 22 6.90 -3.80 -16.56
C ASP A 22 8.24 -4.29 -15.97
N GLY A 23 9.33 -3.51 -16.15
CA GLY A 23 10.66 -3.90 -15.70
C GLY A 23 11.25 -5.03 -16.54
N TYR A 24 12.38 -5.56 -16.08
CA TYR A 24 13.01 -6.70 -16.76
C TYR A 24 12.17 -7.96 -16.55
N LYS A 25 11.77 -8.61 -17.63
CA LYS A 25 10.93 -9.83 -17.66
C LYS A 25 9.57 -9.69 -16.95
N GLY A 26 8.99 -8.50 -16.91
CA GLY A 26 7.68 -8.29 -16.31
C GLY A 26 7.64 -8.32 -14.77
N SER A 27 8.80 -8.18 -14.10
CA SER A 27 8.89 -8.25 -12.63
C SER A 27 9.15 -6.87 -12.00
N GLY A 28 8.68 -5.80 -12.65
CA GLY A 28 8.79 -4.45 -12.10
C GLY A 28 7.80 -4.16 -10.98
N MET A 29 8.11 -3.17 -10.16
CA MET A 29 7.20 -2.61 -9.15
C MET A 29 6.70 -3.57 -8.06
N GLU A 30 7.53 -4.51 -7.63
CA GLU A 30 7.30 -5.34 -6.43
C GLU A 30 7.42 -4.51 -5.15
N ALA A 31 6.65 -3.41 -5.11
CA ALA A 31 6.75 -2.35 -4.10
C ALA A 31 6.43 -2.85 -2.67
N GLY A 32 5.54 -3.84 -2.55
CA GLY A 32 5.20 -4.45 -1.26
C GLY A 32 6.38 -5.15 -0.58
N HIS A 33 7.37 -5.57 -1.36
CA HIS A 33 8.55 -6.27 -0.84
C HIS A 33 9.74 -5.34 -0.55
N VAL A 34 9.57 -4.04 -0.71
CA VAL A 34 10.55 -3.06 -0.20
C VAL A 34 10.58 -3.17 1.33
N THR A 35 11.79 -3.36 1.88
CA THR A 35 11.98 -3.50 3.33
C THR A 35 11.69 -2.17 4.03
N TYR A 36 10.70 -2.17 4.92
CA TYR A 36 10.41 -1.05 5.82
C TYR A 36 11.26 -1.13 7.08
N LEU A 37 11.23 -2.27 7.76
CA LEU A 37 11.97 -2.46 9.01
C LEU A 37 12.80 -3.75 8.95
N PRO A 38 14.14 -3.66 8.87
CA PRO A 38 15.01 -4.83 8.95
C PRO A 38 14.70 -5.67 10.19
N ASN A 39 14.71 -7.01 10.06
CA ASN A 39 14.33 -7.94 11.10
C ASN A 39 12.86 -7.90 11.58
N GLY A 40 11.99 -7.20 10.87
CA GLY A 40 10.54 -7.22 11.11
C GLY A 40 9.89 -8.58 10.84
N PRO A 41 8.55 -8.64 10.73
CA PRO A 41 7.81 -9.87 10.48
C PRO A 41 8.30 -10.60 9.23
N LEU A 42 8.21 -11.94 9.25
CA LEU A 42 8.53 -12.76 8.09
C LEU A 42 7.49 -12.52 6.98
N CYS A 43 7.97 -12.23 5.77
CA CYS A 43 7.14 -12.06 4.58
C CYS A 43 7.04 -13.37 3.79
N GLY A 44 5.95 -13.55 3.04
CA GLY A 44 5.77 -14.67 2.12
C GLY A 44 6.85 -14.79 1.04
N CYS A 45 7.57 -13.71 0.72
CA CYS A 45 8.72 -13.73 -0.20
C CYS A 45 10.01 -14.32 0.43
N GLY A 46 10.00 -14.72 1.70
CA GLY A 46 11.14 -15.26 2.43
C GLY A 46 12.02 -14.21 3.12
N GLN A 47 11.81 -12.91 2.86
CA GLN A 47 12.52 -11.81 3.52
C GLN A 47 11.78 -11.36 4.79
N ARG A 48 12.42 -10.48 5.58
CA ARG A 48 11.80 -9.90 6.78
C ARG A 48 11.58 -8.41 6.62
N GLY A 49 10.45 -7.95 7.20
CA GLY A 49 10.16 -6.53 7.34
C GLY A 49 9.72 -5.82 6.07
N CYS A 50 9.24 -6.56 5.08
CA CYS A 50 8.61 -5.99 3.88
C CYS A 50 7.42 -5.09 4.26
N THR A 51 7.20 -4.01 3.51
CA THR A 51 6.06 -3.10 3.74
C THR A 51 4.73 -3.85 3.73
N GLU A 52 4.57 -4.86 2.89
CA GLU A 52 3.40 -5.73 2.82
C GLU A 52 3.04 -6.35 4.18
N THR A 53 4.02 -6.74 4.99
CA THR A 53 3.76 -7.33 6.31
C THR A 53 3.19 -6.32 7.31
N TYR A 54 3.24 -5.03 6.99
CA TYR A 54 2.71 -3.94 7.82
C TYR A 54 1.39 -3.39 7.29
N PHE A 55 1.24 -3.28 5.96
CA PHE A 55 0.03 -2.72 5.35
C PHE A 55 -0.52 -3.64 4.26
N SER A 56 -1.08 -4.75 4.66
CA SER A 56 -1.93 -5.62 3.86
C SER A 56 -2.93 -6.34 4.75
N ALA A 57 -3.94 -6.98 4.19
CA ALA A 57 -4.89 -7.78 4.96
C ALA A 57 -4.16 -8.88 5.76
N SER A 58 -3.32 -9.67 5.07
CA SER A 58 -2.52 -10.72 5.74
C SER A 58 -1.60 -10.14 6.81
N GLY A 59 -0.96 -8.99 6.53
CA GLY A 59 -0.07 -8.32 7.48
C GLY A 59 -0.78 -7.89 8.76
N PHE A 60 -1.96 -7.28 8.65
CA PHE A 60 -2.76 -6.89 9.82
C PHE A 60 -3.23 -8.10 10.62
N LEU A 61 -3.75 -9.14 9.96
CA LEU A 61 -4.27 -10.34 10.63
C LEU A 61 -3.18 -11.10 11.38
N ASN A 62 -2.04 -11.33 10.75
CA ASN A 62 -0.91 -12.04 11.36
C ASN A 62 -0.35 -11.27 12.56
N ARG A 63 -0.11 -9.97 12.41
CA ARG A 63 0.42 -9.14 13.51
C ARG A 63 -0.58 -8.98 14.66
N TYR A 64 -1.88 -8.94 14.35
CA TYR A 64 -2.92 -8.93 15.38
C TYR A 64 -2.89 -10.22 16.19
N GLN A 65 -2.84 -11.36 15.51
CA GLN A 65 -2.72 -12.67 16.16
C GLN A 65 -1.45 -12.78 17.01
N GLU A 66 -0.30 -12.33 16.48
CA GLU A 66 0.97 -12.33 17.22
C GLU A 66 0.90 -11.48 18.51
N LYS A 67 0.24 -10.31 18.45
CA LYS A 67 0.16 -9.40 19.60
C LYS A 67 -0.90 -9.79 20.65
N THR A 68 -1.99 -10.45 20.24
CA THR A 68 -3.13 -10.72 21.12
C THR A 68 -3.35 -12.19 21.43
N GLY A 69 -2.76 -13.09 20.65
CA GLY A 69 -3.09 -14.52 20.66
C GLY A 69 -4.43 -14.87 19.99
N ASN A 70 -5.22 -13.88 19.53
CA ASN A 70 -6.52 -14.09 18.91
C ASN A 70 -6.43 -13.91 17.40
N SER A 71 -7.10 -14.76 16.65
CA SER A 71 -7.23 -14.63 15.20
C SER A 71 -8.45 -13.80 14.82
N LEU A 72 -8.34 -13.02 13.75
CA LEU A 72 -9.44 -12.34 13.09
C LEU A 72 -9.77 -13.05 11.79
N ASN A 73 -11.05 -13.01 11.38
CA ASN A 73 -11.51 -13.69 10.17
C ASN A 73 -11.23 -12.88 8.89
N SER A 74 -11.13 -11.55 9.00
CA SER A 74 -10.95 -10.67 7.86
C SER A 74 -10.31 -9.33 8.24
N ALA A 75 -9.77 -8.62 7.25
CA ALA A 75 -9.31 -7.26 7.43
C ALA A 75 -10.46 -6.28 7.76
N GLU A 76 -11.68 -6.57 7.32
CA GLU A 76 -12.86 -5.81 7.68
C GLU A 76 -13.08 -5.85 9.20
N GLU A 77 -13.00 -7.04 9.81
CA GLU A 77 -13.08 -7.20 11.27
C GLU A 77 -11.97 -6.41 11.98
N PHE A 78 -10.75 -6.40 11.43
CA PHE A 78 -9.65 -5.59 11.97
C PHE A 78 -9.99 -4.09 11.97
N PHE A 79 -10.49 -3.56 10.85
CA PHE A 79 -10.87 -2.15 10.75
C PHE A 79 -12.07 -1.81 11.63
N ASP A 80 -13.03 -2.73 11.80
CA ASP A 80 -14.16 -2.53 12.72
C ASP A 80 -13.72 -2.45 14.18
N ARG A 81 -12.72 -3.24 14.59
CA ARG A 81 -12.10 -3.12 15.92
C ARG A 81 -11.40 -1.78 16.09
N ASN A 82 -10.72 -1.31 15.05
CA ASN A 82 -10.11 0.02 15.04
C ASN A 82 -11.17 1.12 15.20
N ARG A 83 -12.30 1.07 14.45
CA ARG A 83 -13.44 2.00 14.60
C ARG A 83 -14.02 2.01 16.02
N LYS A 84 -14.01 0.89 16.70
CA LYS A 84 -14.45 0.76 18.10
C LYS A 84 -13.41 1.22 19.12
N GLY A 85 -12.25 1.71 18.67
CA GLY A 85 -11.19 2.25 19.53
C GLY A 85 -10.33 1.19 20.20
N GLU A 86 -10.28 -0.05 19.66
CA GLU A 86 -9.42 -1.08 20.22
C GLU A 86 -7.94 -0.69 20.11
N THR A 87 -7.24 -0.65 21.22
CA THR A 87 -5.87 -0.15 21.33
C THR A 87 -4.90 -0.90 20.43
N VAL A 88 -4.97 -2.25 20.40
CA VAL A 88 -4.04 -3.05 19.59
C VAL A 88 -4.27 -2.82 18.10
N ALA A 89 -5.54 -2.78 17.65
CA ALA A 89 -5.87 -2.48 16.25
C ALA A 89 -5.38 -1.08 15.86
N SER A 90 -5.53 -0.09 16.75
CA SER A 90 -5.06 1.28 16.50
C SER A 90 -3.54 1.38 16.42
N ILE A 91 -2.80 0.70 17.29
CA ILE A 91 -1.33 0.63 17.22
C ILE A 91 -0.88 0.00 15.90
N LEU A 92 -1.47 -1.13 15.53
CA LEU A 92 -1.11 -1.84 14.29
C LEU A 92 -1.43 -1.03 13.04
N LEU A 93 -2.55 -0.31 13.02
CA LEU A 93 -2.91 0.58 11.91
C LEU A 93 -1.90 1.73 11.77
N ASN A 94 -1.52 2.36 12.88
CA ASN A 94 -0.53 3.45 12.87
C ASN A 94 0.85 2.98 12.41
N GLU A 95 1.32 1.81 12.86
CA GLU A 95 2.55 1.19 12.37
C GLU A 95 2.46 0.89 10.86
N GLY A 96 1.29 0.45 10.38
CA GLY A 96 1.03 0.23 8.97
C GLY A 96 1.06 1.52 8.15
N ILE A 97 0.41 2.59 8.64
CA ILE A 97 0.43 3.92 8.01
C ILE A 97 1.87 4.41 7.87
N GLU A 98 2.69 4.28 8.91
CA GLU A 98 4.10 4.67 8.86
C GLU A 98 4.86 3.88 7.78
N ALA A 99 4.69 2.56 7.73
CA ALA A 99 5.35 1.71 6.74
C ALA A 99 4.95 2.11 5.30
N LEU A 100 3.65 2.34 5.07
CA LEU A 100 3.13 2.74 3.76
C LEU A 100 3.60 4.15 3.38
N ALA A 101 3.69 5.07 4.35
CA ALA A 101 4.20 6.43 4.13
C ALA A 101 5.69 6.43 3.74
N GLN A 102 6.51 5.57 4.37
CA GLN A 102 7.93 5.42 4.03
C GLN A 102 8.11 4.82 2.61
N LEU A 103 7.28 3.86 2.22
CA LEU A 103 7.25 3.35 0.84
C LEU A 103 6.92 4.48 -0.15
N CYS A 104 5.85 5.24 0.11
CA CYS A 104 5.46 6.38 -0.73
C CYS A 104 6.56 7.42 -0.83
N ARG A 105 7.22 7.75 0.29
CA ARG A 105 8.40 8.64 0.30
C ARG A 105 9.49 8.13 -0.63
N GLY A 106 9.82 6.83 -0.54
CA GLY A 106 10.82 6.21 -1.42
C GLY A 106 10.45 6.37 -2.90
N LEU A 107 9.21 6.08 -3.26
CA LEU A 107 8.71 6.23 -4.62
C LEU A 107 8.71 7.69 -5.09
N ILE A 108 8.30 8.63 -4.24
CA ILE A 108 8.30 10.06 -4.57
C ILE A 108 9.72 10.56 -4.80
N HIS A 109 10.67 10.21 -3.93
CA HIS A 109 12.06 10.67 -4.06
C HIS A 109 12.81 10.00 -5.22
N THR A 110 12.38 8.83 -5.69
CA THR A 110 13.08 8.08 -6.73
C THR A 110 12.54 8.38 -8.13
N ILE A 111 11.22 8.39 -8.29
CA ILE A 111 10.58 8.50 -9.60
C ILE A 111 9.66 9.71 -9.74
N ASN A 112 9.43 10.47 -8.67
CA ASN A 112 8.63 11.72 -8.64
C ASN A 112 7.31 11.60 -9.42
N PRO A 113 6.40 10.68 -9.04
CA PRO A 113 5.17 10.47 -9.78
C PRO A 113 4.20 11.65 -9.58
N GLU A 114 3.48 12.06 -10.62
CA GLU A 114 2.39 13.03 -10.50
C GLU A 114 1.32 12.56 -9.50
N LYS A 115 1.01 11.27 -9.51
CA LYS A 115 -0.04 10.67 -8.67
C LYS A 115 0.42 9.33 -8.11
N ILE A 116 0.05 9.09 -6.85
CA ILE A 116 0.00 7.75 -6.24
C ILE A 116 -1.47 7.43 -5.97
N VAL A 117 -1.98 6.37 -6.61
CA VAL A 117 -3.38 5.94 -6.50
C VAL A 117 -3.44 4.62 -5.74
N PHE A 118 -4.23 4.57 -4.70
CA PHE A 118 -4.45 3.37 -3.90
C PHE A 118 -5.71 2.65 -4.35
N THR A 119 -5.62 1.35 -4.61
CA THR A 119 -6.72 0.48 -5.01
C THR A 119 -6.79 -0.76 -4.14
N GLY A 120 -7.77 -1.64 -4.37
CA GLY A 120 -7.93 -2.87 -3.61
C GLY A 120 -8.86 -2.76 -2.41
N GLY A 121 -9.14 -3.91 -1.78
CA GLY A 121 -10.19 -4.04 -0.76
C GLY A 121 -9.99 -3.18 0.49
N LEU A 122 -8.74 -2.92 0.89
CA LEU A 122 -8.50 -2.10 2.09
C LEU A 122 -8.85 -0.62 1.89
N VAL A 123 -8.96 -0.16 0.64
CA VAL A 123 -9.36 1.24 0.34
C VAL A 123 -10.80 1.54 0.74
N TYR A 124 -11.65 0.52 0.94
CA TYR A 124 -12.98 0.72 1.53
C TYR A 124 -12.95 1.31 2.96
N SER A 125 -11.82 1.18 3.66
CA SER A 125 -11.58 1.79 4.97
C SER A 125 -10.69 3.04 4.90
N TRP A 126 -10.67 3.73 3.74
CA TRP A 126 -9.85 4.93 3.52
C TRP A 126 -10.12 6.04 4.54
N ASP A 127 -11.34 6.13 5.04
CA ASP A 127 -11.77 7.04 6.10
C ASP A 127 -10.93 6.92 7.38
N LEU A 128 -10.41 5.72 7.69
CA LEU A 128 -9.62 5.46 8.90
C LEU A 128 -8.13 5.82 8.76
N PHE A 129 -7.60 5.79 7.55
CA PHE A 129 -6.15 5.94 7.40
C PHE A 129 -5.71 6.97 6.35
N GLY A 130 -6.60 7.32 5.41
CA GLY A 130 -6.21 8.10 4.24
C GLY A 130 -5.69 9.50 4.58
N ASN A 131 -6.29 10.19 5.53
CA ASN A 131 -5.83 11.52 5.94
C ASN A 131 -4.51 11.45 6.70
N SER A 132 -4.40 10.55 7.69
CA SER A 132 -3.15 10.34 8.44
C SER A 132 -2.00 9.91 7.52
N LEU A 133 -2.28 9.06 6.53
CA LEU A 133 -1.29 8.67 5.52
C LEU A 133 -0.81 9.88 4.70
N LYS A 134 -1.73 10.72 4.22
CA LYS A 134 -1.38 11.93 3.45
C LYS A 134 -0.53 12.89 4.28
N GLU A 135 -0.94 13.18 5.50
CA GLU A 135 -0.21 14.04 6.42
C GLU A 135 1.20 13.49 6.67
N ARG A 136 1.29 12.18 6.96
CA ARG A 136 2.59 11.56 7.22
C ARG A 136 3.51 11.58 6.00
N ILE A 137 3.00 11.35 4.79
CA ILE A 137 3.79 11.50 3.55
C ILE A 137 4.30 12.94 3.42
N GLN A 138 3.43 13.94 3.64
CA GLN A 138 3.81 15.35 3.53
C GLN A 138 4.93 15.75 4.51
N GLU A 139 4.97 15.16 5.70
CA GLU A 139 6.05 15.38 6.68
C GLU A 139 7.37 14.76 6.20
N LEU A 140 7.32 13.60 5.55
CA LEU A 140 8.50 12.80 5.19
C LEU A 140 9.19 13.25 3.91
N ILE A 141 8.47 13.88 2.98
CA ILE A 141 9.02 14.29 1.67
C ILE A 141 9.65 15.67 1.70
N PHE A 142 10.58 15.92 0.80
CA PHE A 142 11.16 17.25 0.64
C PHE A 142 10.08 18.28 0.27
N PRO A 143 10.20 19.53 0.76
CA PRO A 143 9.18 20.56 0.54
C PRO A 143 8.76 20.74 -0.91
N ILE A 144 9.70 20.62 -1.85
CA ILE A 144 9.41 20.77 -3.29
C ILE A 144 8.41 19.73 -3.81
N PHE A 145 8.40 18.51 -3.27
CA PHE A 145 7.49 17.44 -3.73
C PHE A 145 6.06 17.58 -3.17
N ARG A 146 5.86 18.40 -2.13
CA ARG A 146 4.55 18.55 -1.47
C ARG A 146 3.46 19.07 -2.39
N THR A 147 3.84 19.81 -3.44
CA THR A 147 2.92 20.36 -4.42
C THR A 147 2.82 19.54 -5.70
N TYR A 148 3.68 18.53 -5.89
CA TYR A 148 3.79 17.80 -7.14
C TYR A 148 2.99 16.51 -7.15
N THR A 149 3.02 15.75 -6.06
CA THR A 149 2.43 14.42 -6.03
C THR A 149 1.06 14.43 -5.34
N GLN A 150 0.05 13.96 -6.05
CA GLN A 150 -1.28 13.75 -5.50
C GLN A 150 -1.42 12.34 -4.92
N ILE A 151 -1.99 12.24 -3.73
CA ILE A 151 -2.27 10.97 -3.02
C ILE A 151 -3.78 10.75 -3.04
N LEU A 152 -4.24 9.72 -3.75
CA LEU A 152 -5.66 9.54 -4.07
C LEU A 152 -6.13 8.11 -3.80
N PRO A 153 -7.34 7.92 -3.24
CA PRO A 153 -8.01 6.62 -3.33
C PRO A 153 -8.50 6.42 -4.76
N GLY A 154 -8.39 5.19 -5.26
CA GLY A 154 -8.94 4.77 -6.55
C GLY A 154 -10.39 4.30 -6.44
N GLY A 155 -11.04 4.13 -7.58
CA GLY A 155 -12.40 3.59 -7.64
C GLY A 155 -12.44 2.06 -7.53
N ASN A 156 -13.64 1.53 -7.24
CA ASN A 156 -13.88 0.09 -6.99
C ASN A 156 -13.53 -0.84 -8.16
N ILE A 157 -13.55 -0.34 -9.39
CA ILE A 157 -13.29 -1.12 -10.61
C ILE A 157 -11.94 -0.81 -11.24
N SER A 158 -11.08 -0.04 -10.56
CA SER A 158 -9.79 0.40 -11.12
C SER A 158 -8.90 -0.76 -11.57
N GLY A 159 -8.86 -1.86 -10.82
CA GLY A 159 -8.09 -3.05 -11.18
C GLY A 159 -8.62 -3.74 -12.44
N THR A 160 -9.93 -3.89 -12.57
CA THR A 160 -10.58 -4.49 -13.73
C THR A 160 -10.39 -3.64 -14.99
N LEU A 161 -10.56 -2.33 -14.87
CA LEU A 161 -10.32 -1.40 -15.98
C LEU A 161 -8.86 -1.42 -16.44
N GLY A 162 -7.91 -1.46 -15.50
CA GLY A 162 -6.49 -1.56 -15.82
C GLY A 162 -6.13 -2.84 -16.55
N ALA A 163 -6.66 -3.98 -16.12
CA ALA A 163 -6.48 -5.26 -16.80
C ALA A 163 -7.10 -5.26 -18.21
N ALA A 164 -8.30 -4.70 -18.37
CA ALA A 164 -8.94 -4.56 -19.69
C ALA A 164 -8.11 -3.66 -20.64
N ALA A 165 -7.57 -2.54 -20.14
CA ALA A 165 -6.72 -1.67 -20.94
C ALA A 165 -5.47 -2.37 -21.48
N LEU A 166 -4.81 -3.18 -20.66
CA LEU A 166 -3.65 -3.97 -21.10
C LEU A 166 -3.98 -4.99 -22.21
N CYS A 167 -5.19 -5.58 -22.18
CA CYS A 167 -5.65 -6.46 -23.25
C CYS A 167 -5.87 -5.72 -24.58
N MET A 168 -6.20 -4.44 -24.54
CA MET A 168 -6.42 -3.61 -25.75
C MET A 168 -5.09 -3.15 -26.37
N GLU A 169 -4.07 -2.83 -25.56
CA GLU A 169 -2.73 -2.42 -26.03
C GLU A 169 -1.98 -3.53 -26.77
N ASN A 170 -2.23 -4.80 -26.43
CA ASN A 170 -1.55 -5.95 -27.05
C ASN A 170 -2.16 -6.41 -28.39
N GLN A 171 -3.07 -5.63 -28.99
CA GLN A 171 -3.68 -5.93 -30.29
C GLN A 171 -3.13 -5.09 -31.45
N GLU A 172 -2.13 -4.26 -31.22
CA GLU A 172 -1.34 -3.55 -32.24
C GLU A 172 0.06 -4.19 -32.42
#